data_d81147db307ae829effc16e887e076c7
#
_entry.id   d81147db307ae829effc16e887e076c7
#
_cell.length_a   1.000
_cell.length_b   1.000
_cell.length_c   1.000
_cell.angle_alpha   90.00
_cell.angle_beta   90.00
_cell.angle_gamma   90.00
#
_symmetry.space_group_name_H-M   'P 1'
#
loop_
_entity.id
_entity.type
_entity.pdbx_description
1 polymer ?
#
loop_
_entity_poly.entity_id
_entity_poly.type
_entity_poly.pdbx_seq_one_letter_code
_entity_poly.pdbx_strand_id
1 'polypeptide(L)'
;MIWSFEGFFPFVIEFASAFYFAICIILLCLDVPKTEEYLPYRKAKKCMTASYFILGCNLLAWLILTKGGTGSWNEGLNVYVKLSDFLFFYMGMFCFAGAFCYLVDPRYFTPARKKRNVAIFAGALFLMLLSVYFDAYDFSAYFTALAFVTFFVHLVVYLYRFYYLYEDRKKVLEDYFVEDMLQFMFWIKKSLFLLVCMYLLGCLTLVFGIIFNYVCQVYIISVNFYIACSFINYSIKYGEMTHATVTQA
;
A
#
# COMPACT_ATOMS: atom_id res chain seq x y z
N MET A 1 -19.69 -2.94 -31.81
CA MET A 1 -19.74 -2.09 -30.61
C MET A 1 -18.32 -1.68 -30.32
N ILE A 2 -17.90 -0.51 -30.80
CA ILE A 2 -16.54 0.02 -30.57
C ILE A 2 -16.58 0.59 -29.16
N TRP A 3 -15.96 -0.09 -28.22
CA TRP A 3 -15.74 0.45 -26.89
C TRP A 3 -14.84 1.68 -27.06
N SER A 4 -15.39 2.87 -26.87
CA SER A 4 -14.56 4.06 -26.81
C SER A 4 -13.62 3.92 -25.62
N PHE A 5 -12.37 4.28 -25.79
CA PHE A 5 -11.37 4.25 -24.71
C PHE A 5 -11.87 4.99 -23.46
N GLU A 6 -12.69 6.02 -23.63
CA GLU A 6 -13.31 6.79 -22.55
C GLU A 6 -14.29 5.99 -21.69
N GLY A 7 -14.99 4.99 -22.26
CA GLY A 7 -15.91 4.12 -21.51
C GLY A 7 -15.21 2.96 -20.79
N PHE A 8 -14.00 2.58 -21.22
CA PHE A 8 -13.28 1.45 -20.64
C PHE A 8 -12.60 1.81 -19.31
N PHE A 9 -12.13 3.05 -19.16
CA PHE A 9 -11.41 3.47 -17.94
C PHE A 9 -12.29 3.45 -16.67
N PRO A 10 -13.51 4.00 -16.65
CA PRO A 10 -14.41 3.86 -15.51
C PRO A 10 -14.66 2.40 -15.13
N PHE A 11 -14.81 1.51 -16.12
CA PHE A 11 -15.00 0.09 -15.87
C PHE A 11 -13.79 -0.54 -15.17
N VAL A 12 -12.57 -0.22 -15.59
CA VAL A 12 -11.34 -0.71 -14.92
C VAL A 12 -11.27 -0.22 -13.47
N ILE A 13 -11.64 1.02 -13.21
CA ILE A 13 -11.65 1.59 -11.85
C ILE A 13 -12.75 0.96 -11.00
N GLU A 14 -13.95 0.76 -11.54
CA GLU A 14 -15.04 0.06 -10.86
C GLU A 14 -14.64 -1.37 -10.49
N PHE A 15 -14.06 -2.10 -11.45
CA PHE A 15 -13.55 -3.45 -11.23
C PHE A 15 -12.46 -3.46 -10.16
N ALA A 16 -11.48 -2.55 -10.23
CA ALA A 16 -10.39 -2.46 -9.25
C ALA A 16 -10.92 -2.15 -7.85
N SER A 17 -11.90 -1.23 -7.72
CA SER A 17 -12.52 -0.92 -6.43
C SER A 17 -13.22 -2.14 -5.84
N ALA A 18 -14.07 -2.82 -6.62
CA ALA A 18 -14.75 -4.05 -6.21
C ALA A 18 -13.75 -5.15 -5.81
N PHE A 19 -12.69 -5.30 -6.59
CA PHE A 19 -11.61 -6.25 -6.34
C PHE A 19 -10.91 -5.99 -4.99
N TYR A 20 -10.58 -4.74 -4.66
CA TYR A 20 -9.96 -4.41 -3.38
C TYR A 20 -10.89 -4.66 -2.20
N PHE A 21 -12.18 -4.35 -2.32
CA PHE A 21 -13.16 -4.71 -1.29
C PHE A 21 -13.33 -6.22 -1.14
N ALA A 22 -13.30 -6.98 -2.25
CA ALA A 22 -13.34 -8.44 -2.19
C ALA A 22 -12.12 -9.01 -1.44
N ILE A 23 -10.91 -8.54 -1.73
CA ILE A 23 -9.71 -8.94 -0.97
C ILE A 23 -9.85 -8.55 0.51
N CYS A 24 -10.36 -7.36 0.80
CA CYS A 24 -10.59 -6.91 2.17
C CYS A 24 -11.53 -7.89 2.92
N ILE A 25 -12.63 -8.31 2.30
CA ILE A 25 -13.57 -9.28 2.87
C ILE A 25 -12.90 -10.64 3.07
N ILE A 26 -12.17 -11.14 2.08
CA ILE A 26 -11.42 -12.40 2.19
C ILE A 26 -10.45 -12.34 3.38
N LEU A 27 -9.70 -11.26 3.53
CA LEU A 27 -8.78 -11.08 4.65
C LEU A 27 -9.52 -10.97 5.99
N LEU A 28 -10.70 -10.35 6.04
CA LEU A 28 -11.52 -10.31 7.26
C LEU A 28 -11.99 -11.72 7.66
N CYS A 29 -12.44 -12.50 6.69
CA CYS A 29 -12.93 -13.88 6.89
C CYS A 29 -11.79 -14.88 7.17
N LEU A 30 -10.54 -14.55 6.85
CA LEU A 30 -9.41 -15.43 7.11
C LEU A 30 -9.27 -15.66 8.61
N ASP A 31 -9.52 -16.88 9.06
CA ASP A 31 -9.34 -17.23 10.47
C ASP A 31 -7.85 -17.43 10.79
N VAL A 32 -7.40 -16.81 11.87
CA VAL A 32 -6.01 -16.88 12.32
C VAL A 32 -6.01 -17.21 13.80
N PRO A 33 -5.28 -18.25 14.23
CA PRO A 33 -5.23 -18.67 15.63
C PRO A 33 -4.94 -17.51 16.59
N LYS A 34 -5.58 -17.54 17.77
CA LYS A 34 -5.44 -16.47 18.77
C LYS A 34 -4.22 -16.64 19.69
N THR A 35 -3.35 -17.60 19.41
CA THR A 35 -2.11 -17.83 20.16
C THR A 35 -1.15 -16.64 20.03
N GLU A 36 -0.20 -16.53 20.95
CA GLU A 36 0.79 -15.44 20.93
C GLU A 36 1.72 -15.53 19.73
N GLU A 37 2.02 -16.73 19.27
CA GLU A 37 2.85 -17.02 18.10
C GLU A 37 2.31 -16.34 16.85
N TYR A 38 0.97 -16.32 16.65
CA TYR A 38 0.32 -15.69 15.52
C TYR A 38 0.08 -14.17 15.71
N LEU A 39 0.49 -13.59 16.82
CA LEU A 39 0.29 -12.15 17.08
C LEU A 39 0.88 -11.25 15.99
N PRO A 40 2.11 -11.49 15.47
CA PRO A 40 2.67 -10.70 14.36
C PRO A 40 1.80 -10.78 13.13
N TYR A 41 1.39 -11.98 12.73
CA TYR A 41 0.54 -12.20 11.57
C TYR A 41 -0.84 -11.54 11.72
N ARG A 42 -1.46 -11.64 12.89
CA ARG A 42 -2.75 -10.95 13.17
C ARG A 42 -2.64 -9.42 13.07
N LYS A 43 -1.54 -8.83 13.55
CA LYS A 43 -1.26 -7.39 13.38
C LYS A 43 -1.06 -7.04 11.92
N ALA A 44 -0.27 -7.82 11.20
CA ALA A 44 -0.04 -7.65 9.77
C ALA A 44 -1.34 -7.79 8.97
N LYS A 45 -2.19 -8.78 9.28
CA LYS A 45 -3.52 -8.97 8.68
C LYS A 45 -4.38 -7.71 8.82
N LYS A 46 -4.46 -7.12 10.03
CA LYS A 46 -5.23 -5.88 10.24
C LYS A 46 -4.73 -4.73 9.37
N CYS A 47 -3.42 -4.56 9.27
CA CYS A 47 -2.82 -3.53 8.43
C CYS A 47 -3.07 -3.81 6.95
N MET A 48 -2.93 -5.05 6.51
CA MET A 48 -3.19 -5.45 5.13
C MET A 48 -4.66 -5.22 4.74
N THR A 49 -5.59 -5.63 5.59
CA THR A 49 -7.03 -5.39 5.40
C THR A 49 -7.33 -3.89 5.31
N ALA A 50 -6.75 -3.08 6.21
CA ALA A 50 -6.92 -1.63 6.18
C ALA A 50 -6.38 -1.02 4.88
N SER A 51 -5.24 -1.51 4.36
CA SER A 51 -4.69 -1.05 3.08
C SER A 51 -5.65 -1.28 1.93
N TYR A 52 -6.17 -2.50 1.78
CA TYR A 52 -7.11 -2.82 0.70
C TYR A 52 -8.43 -2.07 0.85
N PHE A 53 -8.92 -1.88 2.07
CA PHE A 53 -10.09 -1.04 2.31
C PHE A 53 -9.85 0.41 1.87
N ILE A 54 -8.73 1.00 2.25
CA ILE A 54 -8.35 2.36 1.90
C ILE A 54 -8.21 2.53 0.38
N LEU A 55 -7.56 1.57 -0.31
CA LEU A 55 -7.43 1.60 -1.77
C LEU A 55 -8.80 1.47 -2.46
N GLY A 56 -9.67 0.60 -1.96
CA GLY A 56 -11.05 0.49 -2.47
C GLY A 56 -11.82 1.79 -2.30
N CYS A 57 -11.72 2.43 -1.13
CA CYS A 57 -12.35 3.72 -0.87
C CYS A 57 -11.78 4.84 -1.76
N ASN A 58 -10.48 4.83 -2.05
CA ASN A 58 -9.86 5.80 -2.96
C ASN A 58 -10.51 5.74 -4.35
N LEU A 59 -10.57 4.54 -4.93
CA LEU A 59 -11.14 4.35 -6.25
C LEU A 59 -12.64 4.66 -6.28
N LEU A 60 -13.37 4.32 -5.22
CA LEU A 60 -14.78 4.66 -5.08
C LEU A 60 -14.98 6.18 -4.97
N ALA A 61 -14.17 6.87 -4.18
CA ALA A 61 -14.21 8.32 -4.06
C ALA A 61 -13.92 8.99 -5.43
N TRP A 62 -12.94 8.46 -6.15
CA TRP A 62 -12.62 8.91 -7.50
C TRP A 62 -13.81 8.75 -8.46
N LEU A 63 -14.50 7.59 -8.45
CA LEU A 63 -15.69 7.35 -9.26
C LEU A 63 -16.82 8.32 -8.93
N ILE A 64 -17.06 8.60 -7.64
CA ILE A 64 -18.11 9.52 -7.19
C ILE A 64 -17.79 10.94 -7.66
N LEU A 65 -16.55 11.39 -7.49
CA LEU A 65 -16.12 12.74 -7.82
C LEU A 65 -16.13 12.98 -9.36
N THR A 66 -15.80 11.97 -10.15
CA THR A 66 -15.75 12.10 -11.60
C THR A 66 -17.10 11.92 -12.28
N LYS A 67 -17.98 11.04 -11.76
CA LYS A 67 -19.36 10.86 -12.28
C LYS A 67 -20.29 12.03 -11.91
N GLY A 68 -20.00 12.75 -10.83
CA GLY A 68 -20.75 13.96 -10.43
C GLY A 68 -20.42 15.21 -11.23
N GLY A 69 -19.35 15.20 -12.01
CA GLY A 69 -18.95 16.31 -12.86
C GLY A 69 -19.21 16.03 -14.33
N THR A 70 -20.06 16.81 -14.97
CA THR A 70 -20.28 16.81 -16.42
C THR A 70 -19.09 17.39 -17.20
N GLY A 71 -17.95 17.58 -16.54
CA GLY A 71 -16.72 18.11 -17.12
C GLY A 71 -15.94 17.05 -17.88
N SER A 72 -15.34 17.45 -18.98
CA SER A 72 -14.47 16.62 -19.78
C SER A 72 -13.33 16.05 -18.91
N TRP A 73 -12.91 14.85 -19.19
CA TRP A 73 -11.79 14.15 -18.52
C TRP A 73 -10.47 14.95 -18.45
N ASN A 74 -10.37 16.04 -19.24
CA ASN A 74 -9.20 16.90 -19.36
C ASN A 74 -9.21 18.13 -18.43
N GLU A 75 -10.36 18.51 -17.89
CA GLU A 75 -10.48 19.75 -17.07
C GLU A 75 -10.20 19.58 -15.60
N GLY A 76 -9.51 18.63 -15.29
CA GLY A 76 -9.13 18.76 -13.94
C GLY A 76 -9.24 17.50 -13.18
N LEU A 77 -8.16 17.01 -13.03
CA LEU A 77 -7.83 16.55 -11.71
C LEU A 77 -8.21 17.68 -10.76
N ASN A 78 -9.51 17.72 -10.47
CA ASN A 78 -10.04 18.64 -9.50
C ASN A 78 -9.10 18.55 -8.28
N VAL A 79 -8.78 19.66 -7.70
CA VAL A 79 -7.88 19.76 -6.55
C VAL A 79 -8.27 18.78 -5.46
N TYR A 80 -9.56 18.51 -5.28
CA TYR A 80 -10.09 17.51 -4.36
C TYR A 80 -9.74 16.06 -4.73
N VAL A 81 -9.66 15.73 -6.02
CA VAL A 81 -9.21 14.41 -6.47
C VAL A 81 -7.74 14.21 -6.14
N LYS A 82 -6.91 15.23 -6.42
CA LYS A 82 -5.48 15.19 -6.07
C LYS A 82 -5.26 15.02 -4.57
N LEU A 83 -6.04 15.75 -3.76
CA LEU A 83 -5.97 15.66 -2.30
C LEU A 83 -6.40 14.28 -1.81
N SER A 84 -7.52 13.74 -2.31
CA SER A 84 -8.02 12.43 -1.93
C SER A 84 -7.04 11.33 -2.35
N ASP A 85 -6.54 11.38 -3.57
CA ASP A 85 -5.54 10.41 -4.05
C ASP A 85 -4.28 10.43 -3.20
N PHE A 86 -3.74 11.61 -2.89
CA PHE A 86 -2.58 11.73 -2.02
C PHE A 86 -2.85 11.14 -0.62
N LEU A 87 -3.99 11.48 -0.01
CA LEU A 87 -4.38 11.03 1.31
C LEU A 87 -4.51 9.51 1.37
N PHE A 88 -5.35 8.94 0.52
CA PHE A 88 -5.62 7.51 0.52
C PHE A 88 -4.40 6.69 0.10
N PHE A 89 -3.66 7.19 -0.89
CA PHE A 89 -2.45 6.53 -1.37
C PHE A 89 -1.38 6.48 -0.28
N TYR A 90 -1.16 7.60 0.43
CA TYR A 90 -0.21 7.65 1.52
C TYR A 90 -0.63 6.74 2.68
N MET A 91 -1.89 6.78 3.08
CA MET A 91 -2.42 5.91 4.14
C MET A 91 -2.35 4.43 3.75
N GLY A 92 -2.75 4.08 2.54
CA GLY A 92 -2.71 2.71 2.02
C GLY A 92 -1.29 2.15 2.05
N MET A 93 -0.33 2.93 1.55
CA MET A 93 1.08 2.55 1.58
C MET A 93 1.61 2.38 3.01
N PHE A 94 1.28 3.30 3.89
CA PHE A 94 1.68 3.22 5.29
C PHE A 94 1.17 1.93 5.96
N CYS A 95 -0.06 1.54 5.66
CA CYS A 95 -0.65 0.29 6.15
C CYS A 95 0.04 -0.94 5.53
N PHE A 96 0.34 -0.94 4.22
CA PHE A 96 1.11 -2.03 3.59
C PHE A 96 2.49 -2.17 4.20
N ALA A 97 3.24 -1.08 4.30
CA ALA A 97 4.55 -1.08 4.94
C ALA A 97 4.46 -1.56 6.39
N GLY A 98 3.41 -1.15 7.10
CA GLY A 98 3.11 -1.61 8.44
C GLY A 98 2.87 -3.11 8.53
N ALA A 99 2.13 -3.68 7.57
CA ALA A 99 1.89 -5.12 7.51
C ALA A 99 3.20 -5.90 7.38
N PHE A 100 4.06 -5.52 6.43
CA PHE A 100 5.36 -6.17 6.24
C PHE A 100 6.30 -5.99 7.43
N CYS A 101 6.33 -4.80 8.04
CA CYS A 101 7.13 -4.59 9.26
C CYS A 101 6.67 -5.48 10.42
N TYR A 102 5.35 -5.67 10.60
CA TYR A 102 4.84 -6.56 11.65
C TYR A 102 5.16 -8.04 11.40
N LEU A 103 5.24 -8.48 10.13
CA LEU A 103 5.65 -9.86 9.81
C LEU A 103 7.11 -10.12 10.17
N VAL A 104 7.97 -9.12 9.99
CA VAL A 104 9.42 -9.24 10.25
C VAL A 104 9.75 -8.98 11.71
N ASP A 105 9.20 -7.92 12.31
CA ASP A 105 9.40 -7.57 13.72
C ASP A 105 8.10 -7.08 14.35
N PRO A 106 7.45 -7.92 15.20
CA PRO A 106 6.19 -7.55 15.86
C PRO A 106 6.31 -6.36 16.82
N ARG A 107 7.54 -6.02 17.25
CA ARG A 107 7.83 -4.90 18.15
C ARG A 107 8.28 -3.64 17.42
N TYR A 108 8.32 -3.67 16.09
CA TYR A 108 8.78 -2.53 15.28
C TYR A 108 8.05 -1.22 15.60
N PHE A 109 6.72 -1.28 15.75
CA PHE A 109 5.91 -0.09 16.02
C PHE A 109 5.83 0.23 17.51
N THR A 110 6.88 0.86 18.03
CA THR A 110 6.84 1.48 19.36
C THR A 110 5.88 2.68 19.38
N PRO A 111 5.33 3.08 20.54
CA PRO A 111 4.48 4.27 20.64
C PRO A 111 5.15 5.54 20.08
N ALA A 112 6.44 5.72 20.33
CA ALA A 112 7.21 6.85 19.80
C ALA A 112 7.30 6.84 18.26
N ARG A 113 7.55 5.67 17.66
CA ARG A 113 7.58 5.54 16.19
C ARG A 113 6.22 5.81 15.58
N LYS A 114 5.12 5.32 16.19
CA LYS A 114 3.76 5.60 15.72
C LYS A 114 3.48 7.10 15.75
N LYS A 115 3.74 7.78 16.87
CA LYS A 115 3.55 9.23 17.00
C LYS A 115 4.33 10.00 15.93
N ARG A 116 5.61 9.66 15.71
CA ARG A 116 6.44 10.29 14.68
C ARG A 116 5.87 10.09 13.28
N ASN A 117 5.46 8.88 12.93
CA ASN A 117 4.92 8.59 11.61
C ASN A 117 3.60 9.33 11.36
N VAL A 118 2.73 9.40 12.38
CA VAL A 118 1.49 10.19 12.33
C VAL A 118 1.80 11.68 12.17
N ALA A 119 2.81 12.21 12.88
CA ALA A 119 3.21 13.61 12.75
C ALA A 119 3.74 13.96 11.35
N ILE A 120 4.57 13.06 10.75
CA ILE A 120 5.06 13.25 9.37
C ILE A 120 3.89 13.21 8.38
N PHE A 121 2.97 12.26 8.53
CA PHE A 121 1.77 12.18 7.69
C PHE A 121 0.90 13.44 7.83
N ALA A 122 0.64 13.88 9.05
CA ALA A 122 -0.15 15.09 9.31
C ALA A 122 0.52 16.35 8.72
N GLY A 123 1.85 16.45 8.79
CA GLY A 123 2.62 17.52 8.15
C GLY A 123 2.48 17.51 6.62
N ALA A 124 2.61 16.34 5.99
CA ALA A 124 2.43 16.19 4.54
C ALA A 124 0.98 16.52 4.11
N LEU A 125 -0.01 16.06 4.89
CA LEU A 125 -1.42 16.39 4.64
C LEU A 125 -1.67 17.89 4.78
N PHE A 126 -1.09 18.53 5.80
CA PHE A 126 -1.20 19.98 5.98
C PHE A 126 -0.63 20.75 4.78
N LEU A 127 0.52 20.32 4.24
CA LEU A 127 1.08 20.91 3.00
C LEU A 127 0.14 20.74 1.81
N MET A 128 -0.51 19.58 1.67
CA MET A 128 -1.50 19.38 0.61
C MET A 128 -2.74 20.27 0.81
N LEU A 129 -3.20 20.46 2.03
CA LEU A 129 -4.30 21.38 2.32
C LEU A 129 -3.93 22.83 2.01
N LEU A 130 -2.70 23.26 2.31
CA LEU A 130 -2.19 24.58 1.90
C LEU A 130 -2.15 24.71 0.37
N SER A 131 -1.73 23.67 -0.35
CA SER A 131 -1.76 23.64 -1.81
C SER A 131 -3.17 23.86 -2.35
N VAL A 132 -4.18 23.21 -1.75
CA VAL A 132 -5.59 23.40 -2.11
C VAL A 132 -6.07 24.82 -1.78
N TYR A 133 -5.75 25.32 -0.62
CA TYR A 133 -6.17 26.67 -0.19
C TYR A 133 -5.58 27.77 -1.09
N PHE A 134 -4.36 27.59 -1.55
CA PHE A 134 -3.66 28.52 -2.43
C PHE A 134 -3.68 28.14 -3.90
N ASP A 135 -4.65 27.34 -4.35
CA ASP A 135 -4.72 26.82 -5.73
C ASP A 135 -4.76 27.92 -6.80
N ALA A 136 -5.31 29.10 -6.45
CA ALA A 136 -5.34 30.28 -7.32
C ALA A 136 -3.97 30.99 -7.46
N TYR A 137 -2.94 30.55 -6.76
CA TYR A 137 -1.63 31.19 -6.76
C TYR A 137 -0.54 30.24 -7.26
N ASP A 138 0.46 30.77 -7.92
CA ASP A 138 1.58 30.00 -8.52
C ASP A 138 2.37 29.17 -7.51
N PHE A 139 2.36 29.55 -6.24
CA PHE A 139 3.08 28.81 -5.20
C PHE A 139 2.35 27.58 -4.68
N SER A 140 1.11 27.30 -5.11
CA SER A 140 0.42 26.04 -4.76
C SER A 140 1.21 24.80 -5.20
N ALA A 141 1.87 24.88 -6.35
CA ALA A 141 2.74 23.81 -6.85
C ALA A 141 3.92 23.49 -5.92
N TYR A 142 4.47 24.49 -5.23
CA TYR A 142 5.56 24.27 -4.28
C TYR A 142 5.10 23.48 -3.04
N PHE A 143 3.88 23.76 -2.53
CA PHE A 143 3.32 22.99 -1.42
C PHE A 143 3.05 21.54 -1.82
N THR A 144 2.50 21.33 -3.02
CA THR A 144 2.31 19.98 -3.58
C THR A 144 3.64 19.24 -3.70
N ALA A 145 4.65 19.87 -4.31
CA ALA A 145 5.97 19.28 -4.45
C ALA A 145 6.59 18.93 -3.09
N LEU A 146 6.49 19.83 -2.10
CA LEU A 146 7.01 19.59 -0.76
C LEU A 146 6.29 18.44 -0.03
N ALA A 147 4.96 18.30 -0.22
CA ALA A 147 4.20 17.18 0.31
C ALA A 147 4.67 15.85 -0.30
N PHE A 148 4.87 15.81 -1.63
CA PHE A 148 5.41 14.62 -2.30
C PHE A 148 6.84 14.30 -1.90
N VAL A 149 7.71 15.29 -1.75
CA VAL A 149 9.08 15.10 -1.25
C VAL A 149 9.04 14.51 0.17
N THR A 150 8.17 15.02 1.04
CA THR A 150 7.99 14.48 2.39
C THR A 150 7.53 13.01 2.35
N PHE A 151 6.60 12.69 1.47
CA PHE A 151 6.15 11.32 1.25
C PHE A 151 7.29 10.41 0.77
N PHE A 152 8.06 10.83 -0.24
CA PHE A 152 9.20 10.05 -0.77
C PHE A 152 10.29 9.83 0.26
N VAL A 153 10.66 10.86 1.01
CA VAL A 153 11.66 10.74 2.08
C VAL A 153 11.17 9.75 3.15
N HIS A 154 9.90 9.83 3.52
CA HIS A 154 9.31 8.90 4.48
C HIS A 154 9.31 7.46 3.94
N LEU A 155 8.98 7.27 2.66
CA LEU A 155 9.04 5.98 1.97
C LEU A 155 10.46 5.40 2.00
N VAL A 156 11.45 6.17 1.58
CA VAL A 156 12.87 5.74 1.54
C VAL A 156 13.35 5.34 2.94
N VAL A 157 13.02 6.12 3.97
CA VAL A 157 13.35 5.80 5.36
C VAL A 157 12.69 4.48 5.80
N TYR A 158 11.46 4.24 5.38
CA TYR A 158 10.75 2.99 5.67
C TYR A 158 11.41 1.80 4.97
N LEU A 159 11.72 1.93 3.68
CA LEU A 159 12.36 0.88 2.90
C LEU A 159 13.73 0.51 3.44
N TYR A 160 14.54 1.53 3.77
CA TYR A 160 15.86 1.32 4.37
C TYR A 160 15.76 0.55 5.69
N ARG A 161 14.85 0.96 6.57
CA ARG A 161 14.65 0.28 7.86
C ARG A 161 14.10 -1.11 7.70
N PHE A 162 13.16 -1.31 6.78
CA PHE A 162 12.63 -2.63 6.48
C PHE A 162 13.72 -3.56 5.97
N TYR A 163 14.55 -3.08 5.02
CA TYR A 163 15.66 -3.87 4.50
C TYR A 163 16.61 -4.33 5.61
N TYR A 164 16.96 -3.42 6.51
CA TYR A 164 17.83 -3.74 7.65
C TYR A 164 17.21 -4.79 8.58
N LEU A 165 15.93 -4.63 8.92
CA LEU A 165 15.20 -5.61 9.75
C LEU A 165 15.07 -6.97 9.05
N TYR A 166 14.83 -6.96 7.76
CA TYR A 166 14.71 -8.17 6.96
C TYR A 166 16.03 -8.96 6.95
N GLU A 167 17.15 -8.30 6.71
CA GLU A 167 18.47 -8.95 6.70
C GLU A 167 18.86 -9.46 8.11
N ASP A 168 18.52 -8.71 9.16
CA ASP A 168 18.75 -9.16 10.55
C ASP A 168 17.94 -10.43 10.87
N ARG A 169 16.67 -10.46 10.52
CA ARG A 169 15.81 -11.65 10.69
C ARG A 169 16.23 -12.82 9.80
N LYS A 170 16.68 -12.52 8.59
CA LYS A 170 17.19 -13.53 7.68
C LYS A 170 18.39 -14.26 8.31
N LYS A 171 19.35 -13.54 8.89
CA LYS A 171 20.50 -14.12 9.58
C LYS A 171 20.08 -15.03 10.74
N VAL A 172 19.14 -14.56 11.58
CA VAL A 172 18.62 -15.36 12.68
C VAL A 172 17.95 -16.65 12.19
N LEU A 173 17.23 -16.60 11.08
CA LEU A 173 16.59 -17.78 10.50
C LEU A 173 17.60 -18.73 9.82
N GLU A 174 18.64 -18.20 9.18
CA GLU A 174 19.74 -19.01 8.61
C GLU A 174 20.48 -19.79 9.67
N ASP A 175 20.62 -19.25 10.89
CA ASP A 175 21.26 -19.94 12.01
C ASP A 175 20.39 -21.06 12.60
N TYR A 176 19.06 -20.98 12.44
CA TYR A 176 18.13 -21.95 13.04
C TYR A 176 17.54 -22.96 12.05
N PHE A 177 17.48 -22.66 10.75
CA PHE A 177 16.79 -23.48 9.76
C PHE A 177 17.64 -23.81 8.54
N VAL A 178 17.46 -25.01 8.03
CA VAL A 178 18.00 -25.48 6.75
C VAL A 178 17.32 -24.73 5.58
N GLU A 179 18.00 -24.63 4.44
CA GLU A 179 17.77 -23.76 3.26
C GLU A 179 16.30 -23.51 2.82
N ASP A 180 15.37 -24.43 3.05
CA ASP A 180 13.99 -24.32 2.56
C ASP A 180 13.17 -23.19 3.18
N MET A 181 13.51 -22.74 4.38
CA MET A 181 12.74 -21.70 5.08
C MET A 181 13.02 -20.28 4.58
N LEU A 182 14.16 -20.04 3.95
CA LEU A 182 14.49 -18.75 3.34
C LEU A 182 13.58 -18.40 2.17
N GLN A 183 13.11 -19.39 1.42
CA GLN A 183 12.19 -19.18 0.32
C GLN A 183 10.86 -18.56 0.79
N PHE A 184 10.44 -18.87 2.02
CA PHE A 184 9.21 -18.32 2.59
C PHE A 184 9.28 -16.83 2.90
N MET A 185 10.45 -16.30 3.19
CA MET A 185 10.60 -14.86 3.40
C MET A 185 10.83 -14.09 2.10
N PHE A 186 11.24 -14.78 1.03
CA PHE A 186 11.56 -14.13 -0.23
C PHE A 186 10.36 -13.38 -0.83
N TRP A 187 9.14 -13.91 -0.67
CA TRP A 187 7.93 -13.23 -1.16
C TRP A 187 7.72 -11.86 -0.52
N ILE A 188 8.12 -11.67 0.74
CA ILE A 188 8.00 -10.38 1.46
C ILE A 188 8.90 -9.34 0.77
N LYS A 189 10.16 -9.70 0.50
CA LYS A 189 11.11 -8.84 -0.21
C LYS A 189 10.62 -8.52 -1.62
N LYS A 190 10.15 -9.53 -2.36
CA LYS A 190 9.59 -9.38 -3.71
C LYS A 190 8.36 -8.49 -3.70
N SER A 191 7.43 -8.70 -2.77
CA SER A 191 6.22 -7.89 -2.63
C SER A 191 6.53 -6.42 -2.34
N LEU A 192 7.50 -6.16 -1.48
CA LEU A 192 7.93 -4.79 -1.18
C LEU A 192 8.54 -4.11 -2.40
N PHE A 193 9.39 -4.83 -3.15
CA PHE A 193 9.96 -4.31 -4.39
C PHE A 193 8.87 -3.98 -5.42
N LEU A 194 7.90 -4.89 -5.63
CA LEU A 194 6.77 -4.67 -6.52
C LEU A 194 5.91 -3.47 -6.08
N LEU A 195 5.70 -3.31 -4.77
CA LEU A 195 5.02 -2.13 -4.20
C LEU A 195 5.76 -0.84 -4.54
N VAL A 196 7.07 -0.79 -4.37
CA VAL A 196 7.88 0.39 -4.72
C VAL A 196 7.73 0.72 -6.20
N CYS A 197 7.86 -0.29 -7.07
CA CYS A 197 7.64 -0.11 -8.51
C CYS A 197 6.22 0.41 -8.80
N MET A 198 5.20 -0.10 -8.11
CA MET A 198 3.82 0.36 -8.24
C MET A 198 3.69 1.87 -7.90
N TYR A 199 4.33 2.31 -6.81
CA TYR A 199 4.28 3.71 -6.40
C TYR A 199 5.07 4.62 -7.34
N LEU A 200 6.22 4.19 -7.84
CA LEU A 200 6.98 4.93 -8.83
C LEU A 200 6.20 5.06 -10.15
N LEU A 201 5.60 3.97 -10.62
CA LEU A 201 4.73 4.00 -11.80
C LEU A 201 3.51 4.90 -11.57
N GLY A 202 2.88 4.85 -10.39
CA GLY A 202 1.80 5.75 -10.02
C GLY A 202 2.19 7.23 -10.11
N CYS A 203 3.40 7.60 -9.73
CA CYS A 203 3.90 8.96 -9.92
C CYS A 203 4.10 9.32 -11.40
N LEU A 204 4.55 8.37 -12.22
CA LEU A 204 4.75 8.57 -13.65
C LEU A 204 3.42 8.76 -14.39
N THR A 205 2.30 8.24 -13.88
CA THR A 205 0.97 8.47 -14.49
C THR A 205 0.58 9.95 -14.52
N LEU A 206 1.16 10.78 -13.66
CA LEU A 206 0.94 12.22 -13.66
C LEU A 206 1.58 12.92 -14.87
N VAL A 207 2.56 12.28 -15.50
CA VAL A 207 3.34 12.86 -16.62
C VAL A 207 2.93 12.23 -17.96
N PHE A 208 2.58 10.95 -17.96
CA PHE A 208 2.28 10.19 -19.17
C PHE A 208 0.78 10.12 -19.45
N GLY A 209 0.43 9.99 -20.73
CA GLY A 209 -0.95 10.00 -21.19
C GLY A 209 -1.79 8.79 -20.77
N ILE A 210 -3.05 8.79 -21.17
CA ILE A 210 -4.10 7.85 -20.75
C ILE A 210 -3.74 6.38 -20.99
N ILE A 211 -3.05 6.05 -22.08
CA ILE A 211 -2.65 4.66 -22.39
C ILE A 211 -1.70 4.11 -21.32
N PHE A 212 -0.76 4.94 -20.87
CA PHE A 212 0.17 4.57 -19.81
C PHE A 212 -0.58 4.32 -18.49
N ASN A 213 -1.61 5.12 -18.18
CA ASN A 213 -2.46 4.91 -17.01
C ASN A 213 -3.14 3.54 -17.03
N TYR A 214 -3.62 3.06 -18.17
CA TYR A 214 -4.21 1.73 -18.28
C TYR A 214 -3.20 0.62 -17.95
N VAL A 215 -2.02 0.69 -18.56
CA VAL A 215 -0.96 -0.30 -18.30
C VAL A 215 -0.59 -0.30 -16.82
N CYS A 216 -0.49 0.87 -16.21
CA CYS A 216 -0.23 1.01 -14.80
C CYS A 216 -1.33 0.41 -13.92
N GLN A 217 -2.61 0.63 -14.24
CA GLN A 217 -3.72 0.06 -13.49
C GLN A 217 -3.73 -1.46 -13.55
N VAL A 218 -3.51 -2.06 -14.71
CA VAL A 218 -3.39 -3.52 -14.85
C VAL A 218 -2.23 -4.06 -14.01
N TYR A 219 -1.09 -3.38 -14.04
CA TYR A 219 0.07 -3.74 -13.23
C TYR A 219 -0.26 -3.64 -11.72
N ILE A 220 -0.87 -2.53 -11.29
CA ILE A 220 -1.26 -2.29 -9.90
C ILE A 220 -2.21 -3.39 -9.38
N ILE A 221 -3.23 -3.75 -10.16
CA ILE A 221 -4.17 -4.82 -9.81
C ILE A 221 -3.43 -6.16 -9.69
N SER A 222 -2.56 -6.48 -10.66
CA SER A 222 -1.79 -7.73 -10.68
C SER A 222 -0.85 -7.85 -9.48
N VAL A 223 -0.16 -6.77 -9.13
CA VAL A 223 0.73 -6.71 -7.94
C VAL A 223 -0.07 -6.91 -6.66
N ASN A 224 -1.20 -6.21 -6.51
CA ASN A 224 -2.04 -6.36 -5.33
C ASN A 224 -2.64 -7.76 -5.21
N PHE A 225 -3.00 -8.40 -6.33
CA PHE A 225 -3.44 -9.80 -6.33
C PHE A 225 -2.32 -10.73 -5.88
N TYR A 226 -1.11 -10.56 -6.43
CA TYR A 226 0.05 -11.35 -6.01
C TYR A 226 0.33 -11.20 -4.51
N ILE A 227 0.31 -9.97 -3.98
CA ILE A 227 0.53 -9.68 -2.56
C ILE A 227 -0.53 -10.36 -1.70
N ALA A 228 -1.82 -10.25 -2.07
CA ALA A 228 -2.93 -10.86 -1.34
C ALA A 228 -2.81 -12.39 -1.29
N CYS A 229 -2.59 -13.02 -2.44
CA CYS A 229 -2.39 -14.48 -2.53
C CYS A 229 -1.18 -14.95 -1.73
N SER A 230 -0.06 -14.24 -1.83
CA SER A 230 1.16 -14.57 -1.09
C SER A 230 0.97 -14.41 0.41
N PHE A 231 0.25 -13.38 0.85
CA PHE A 231 -0.07 -13.15 2.26
C PHE A 231 -0.99 -14.25 2.83
N ILE A 232 -2.01 -14.67 2.07
CA ILE A 232 -2.91 -15.75 2.47
C ILE A 232 -2.15 -17.08 2.55
N ASN A 233 -1.37 -17.41 1.53
CA ASN A 233 -0.55 -18.63 1.53
C ASN A 233 0.46 -18.65 2.68
N TYR A 234 1.02 -17.49 3.03
CA TYR A 234 1.92 -17.38 4.15
C TYR A 234 1.24 -17.71 5.49
N SER A 235 -0.08 -17.49 5.63
CA SER A 235 -0.81 -17.85 6.87
C SER A 235 -0.79 -19.34 7.14
N ILE A 236 -0.90 -20.16 6.11
CA ILE A 236 -0.90 -21.62 6.21
C ILE A 236 0.46 -22.12 6.70
N LYS A 237 1.52 -21.59 6.13
CA LYS A 237 2.90 -21.97 6.42
C LYS A 237 3.48 -21.33 7.67
N TYR A 238 2.92 -20.21 8.11
CA TYR A 238 3.33 -19.52 9.34
C TYR A 238 3.19 -20.41 10.59
N GLY A 239 2.14 -21.22 10.63
CA GLY A 239 1.94 -22.21 11.70
C GLY A 239 3.02 -23.27 11.76
N GLU A 240 3.40 -23.80 10.60
CA GLU A 240 4.47 -24.81 10.51
C GLU A 240 5.81 -24.25 10.98
N MET A 241 6.11 -22.99 10.64
CA MET A 241 7.33 -22.29 11.06
C MET A 241 7.38 -22.05 12.58
N THR A 242 6.26 -21.66 13.18
CA THR A 242 6.22 -21.40 14.64
C THR A 242 6.27 -22.68 15.44
N HIS A 243 5.64 -23.77 14.99
CA HIS A 243 5.73 -25.07 15.63
C HIS A 243 7.16 -25.65 15.60
N ALA A 244 7.88 -25.48 14.50
CA ALA A 244 9.26 -25.94 14.39
C ALA A 244 10.22 -25.20 15.35
N THR A 245 9.99 -23.90 15.58
CA THR A 245 10.80 -23.10 16.54
C THR A 245 10.52 -23.45 18.01
N VAL A 246 9.29 -23.82 18.34
CA VAL A 246 8.89 -24.19 19.71
C VAL A 246 9.34 -25.59 20.08
N THR A 247 9.42 -26.51 19.11
CA THR A 247 9.83 -27.92 19.37
C THR A 247 11.35 -28.06 19.57
N GLN A 248 12.13 -27.03 19.21
CA GLN A 248 13.60 -27.04 19.34
C GLN A 248 14.14 -26.15 20.45
N ALA A 249 13.30 -25.44 21.18
CA ALA A 249 13.62 -24.63 22.35
C ALA A 249 13.28 -25.37 23.67
#